data_dbff78e35ebcd093e588f1af18514d98
#
_entry.id   dbff78e35ebcd093e588f1af18514d98
#
_cell.length_a   1.000
_cell.length_b   1.000
_cell.length_c   1.000
_cell.angle_alpha   90.00
_cell.angle_beta   90.00
_cell.angle_gamma   90.00
#
_symmetry.space_group_name_H-M   'P 1'
#
loop_
_entity.id
_entity.type
_entity.pdbx_description
1 polymer ?
#
loop_
_entity_poly.entity_id
_entity_poly.type
_entity_poly.pdbx_seq_one_letter_code
_entity_poly.pdbx_strand_id
1 'polypeptide(L)'
;MTTARLIILPKTITLVGMMGVGKTSVGRKLAKQLSVMFRDSDQEVESAAGQTVSNIYEWYGEQAFKDTERRVISRLLSERPHILSTGVEAFIDPETRKIIKENSYSVWLNASLDTIYPRVAHRSHRPQLEKGNKQEILEQLINEYYPIYAEADIQIECDHQSADLTVDKIIDELETRFWK
;
A
#
# COMPACT_ATOMS: atom_id res chain seq x y z
N MET A 1 29.04 19.78 -3.13
CA MET A 1 28.97 18.29 -3.09
C MET A 1 28.13 17.90 -1.88
N THR A 2 26.86 17.61 -2.10
CA THR A 2 25.96 17.17 -1.02
C THR A 2 26.33 15.73 -0.71
N THR A 3 26.91 15.50 0.45
CA THR A 3 27.20 14.15 0.95
C THR A 3 25.86 13.43 1.08
N ALA A 4 25.60 12.46 0.20
CA ALA A 4 24.45 11.58 0.35
C ALA A 4 24.60 10.88 1.69
N ARG A 5 23.83 11.32 2.69
CA ARG A 5 23.68 10.56 3.93
C ARG A 5 23.11 9.21 3.55
N LEU A 6 23.90 8.16 3.70
CA LEU A 6 23.40 6.78 3.65
C LEU A 6 22.42 6.63 4.81
N ILE A 7 21.15 6.88 4.53
CA ILE A 7 20.07 6.62 5.49
C ILE A 7 19.92 5.10 5.53
N ILE A 8 20.36 4.49 6.60
CA ILE A 8 20.04 3.08 6.85
C ILE A 8 18.60 3.05 7.33
N LEU A 9 17.70 2.56 6.49
CA LEU A 9 16.29 2.42 6.83
C LEU A 9 16.13 1.43 8.00
N PRO A 10 15.63 1.85 9.18
CA PRO A 10 15.60 0.97 10.35
C PRO A 10 14.50 -0.10 10.28
N LYS A 11 13.40 0.18 9.55
CA LYS A 11 12.28 -0.74 9.31
C LYS A 11 11.74 -0.51 7.91
N THR A 12 11.11 -1.52 7.35
CA THR A 12 10.31 -1.39 6.11
C THR A 12 9.25 -0.31 6.28
N ILE A 13 9.03 0.48 5.23
CA ILE A 13 7.92 1.41 5.12
C ILE A 13 6.84 0.74 4.28
N THR A 14 5.67 0.54 4.87
CA THR A 14 4.54 -0.12 4.21
C THR A 14 3.48 0.91 3.83
N LEU A 15 3.23 1.05 2.53
CA LEU A 15 2.20 1.93 2.01
C LEU A 15 0.87 1.20 1.94
N VAL A 16 -0.13 1.76 2.59
CA VAL A 16 -1.50 1.24 2.60
C VAL A 16 -2.46 2.29 2.06
N GLY A 17 -3.60 1.87 1.59
CA GLY A 17 -4.62 2.77 1.07
C GLY A 17 -5.40 2.19 -0.11
N MET A 18 -6.36 2.97 -0.58
CA MET A 18 -7.29 2.59 -1.62
C MET A 18 -6.61 2.43 -2.98
N MET A 19 -7.23 1.64 -3.85
CA MET A 19 -6.85 1.57 -5.26
C MET A 19 -6.88 2.97 -5.90
N GLY A 20 -5.94 3.24 -6.79
CA GLY A 20 -5.87 4.52 -7.51
C GLY A 20 -5.29 5.69 -6.73
N VAL A 21 -4.90 5.52 -5.47
CA VAL A 21 -4.28 6.60 -4.68
C VAL A 21 -2.81 6.86 -5.06
N GLY A 22 -2.15 5.90 -5.71
CA GLY A 22 -0.78 6.05 -6.20
C GLY A 22 0.29 5.37 -5.37
N LYS A 23 -0.04 4.32 -4.61
CA LYS A 23 0.92 3.57 -3.78
C LYS A 23 2.16 3.11 -4.55
N THR A 24 1.99 2.56 -5.75
CA THR A 24 3.11 2.07 -6.56
C THR A 24 4.01 3.20 -7.02
N SER A 25 3.45 4.28 -7.55
CA SER A 25 4.21 5.45 -8.02
C SER A 25 4.97 6.12 -6.88
N VAL A 26 4.29 6.38 -5.78
CA VAL A 26 4.90 6.96 -4.56
C VAL A 26 5.96 6.01 -3.99
N GLY A 27 5.65 4.73 -3.91
CA GLY A 27 6.57 3.73 -3.37
C GLY A 27 7.87 3.60 -4.16
N ARG A 28 7.80 3.59 -5.49
CA ARG A 28 8.99 3.55 -6.34
C ARG A 28 9.86 4.81 -6.20
N LYS A 29 9.24 5.99 -6.14
CA LYS A 29 9.97 7.26 -5.93
C LYS A 29 10.62 7.31 -4.54
N LEU A 30 9.90 6.91 -3.51
CA LEU A 30 10.40 6.84 -2.14
C LEU A 30 11.59 5.87 -2.04
N ALA A 31 11.47 4.69 -2.62
CA ALA A 31 12.54 3.69 -2.64
C ALA A 31 13.80 4.22 -3.34
N LYS A 32 13.64 4.91 -4.46
CA LYS A 32 14.74 5.54 -5.19
C LYS A 32 15.42 6.63 -4.33
N GLN A 33 14.64 7.48 -3.68
CA GLN A 33 15.16 8.57 -2.87
C GLN A 33 15.92 8.06 -1.62
N LEU A 34 15.44 6.98 -1.02
CA LEU A 34 16.07 6.35 0.14
C LEU A 34 17.14 5.30 -0.23
N SER A 35 17.35 5.03 -1.53
CA SER A 35 18.28 4.01 -2.04
C SER A 35 18.03 2.61 -1.47
N VAL A 36 16.76 2.23 -1.36
CA VAL A 36 16.31 0.90 -0.93
C VAL A 36 15.47 0.23 -2.01
N MET A 37 15.19 -1.07 -1.86
CA MET A 37 14.35 -1.79 -2.81
C MET A 37 12.88 -1.41 -2.68
N PHE A 38 12.15 -1.55 -3.78
CA PHE A 38 10.69 -1.48 -3.83
C PHE A 38 10.12 -2.88 -4.04
N ARG A 39 9.09 -3.20 -3.27
CA ARG A 39 8.32 -4.46 -3.40
C ARG A 39 6.83 -4.13 -3.49
N ASP A 40 6.11 -4.91 -4.29
CA ASP A 40 4.65 -4.87 -4.41
C ASP A 40 4.09 -6.21 -3.95
N SER A 41 3.21 -6.21 -2.95
CA SER A 41 2.71 -7.45 -2.36
C SER A 41 1.86 -8.27 -3.34
N ASP A 42 1.09 -7.65 -4.23
CA ASP A 42 0.31 -8.36 -5.23
C ASP A 42 1.22 -9.08 -6.24
N GLN A 43 2.27 -8.43 -6.71
CA GLN A 43 3.28 -9.05 -7.58
C GLN A 43 4.00 -10.21 -6.89
N GLU A 44 4.33 -10.05 -5.63
CA GLU A 44 5.00 -11.10 -4.84
C GLU A 44 4.07 -12.30 -4.58
N VAL A 45 2.77 -12.05 -4.37
CA VAL A 45 1.75 -13.11 -4.28
C VAL A 45 1.66 -13.89 -5.60
N GLU A 46 1.57 -13.18 -6.72
CA GLU A 46 1.51 -13.81 -8.04
C GLU A 46 2.76 -14.65 -8.34
N SER A 47 3.95 -14.13 -8.00
CA SER A 47 5.21 -14.87 -8.15
C SER A 47 5.25 -16.11 -7.26
N ALA A 48 4.82 -16.02 -6.02
CA ALA A 48 4.82 -17.13 -5.08
C ALA A 48 3.80 -18.22 -5.45
N ALA A 49 2.63 -17.83 -5.96
CA ALA A 49 1.55 -18.74 -6.32
C ALA A 49 1.69 -19.29 -7.74
N GLY A 50 2.49 -18.66 -8.61
CA GLY A 50 2.53 -18.99 -10.03
C GLY A 50 1.23 -18.69 -10.77
N GLN A 51 0.39 -17.81 -10.23
CA GLN A 51 -0.93 -17.47 -10.71
C GLN A 51 -1.21 -15.98 -10.53
N THR A 52 -2.11 -15.43 -11.34
CA THR A 52 -2.61 -14.07 -11.13
C THR A 52 -3.49 -13.99 -9.88
N VAL A 53 -3.58 -12.80 -9.28
CA VAL A 53 -4.50 -12.55 -8.16
C VAL A 53 -5.93 -12.92 -8.55
N SER A 54 -6.38 -12.56 -9.75
CA SER A 54 -7.71 -12.89 -10.25
C SER A 54 -7.94 -14.41 -10.30
N ASN A 55 -6.96 -15.19 -10.77
CA ASN A 55 -7.05 -16.64 -10.80
C ASN A 55 -7.12 -17.25 -9.39
N ILE A 56 -6.35 -16.71 -8.45
CA ILE A 56 -6.39 -17.18 -7.06
C ILE A 56 -7.79 -16.98 -6.47
N TYR A 57 -8.39 -15.80 -6.66
CA TYR A 57 -9.76 -15.53 -6.23
C TYR A 57 -10.78 -16.47 -6.90
N GLU A 58 -10.69 -16.62 -8.21
CA GLU A 58 -11.64 -17.41 -8.99
C GLU A 58 -11.56 -18.91 -8.66
N TRP A 59 -10.35 -19.46 -8.53
CA TRP A 59 -10.14 -20.89 -8.38
C TRP A 59 -10.12 -21.37 -6.93
N TYR A 60 -9.65 -20.58 -6.02
CA TYR A 60 -9.44 -20.97 -4.62
C TYR A 60 -10.22 -20.13 -3.61
N GLY A 61 -10.83 -19.03 -4.04
CA GLY A 61 -11.65 -18.15 -3.21
C GLY A 61 -10.88 -17.07 -2.46
N GLU A 62 -11.64 -16.17 -1.85
CA GLU A 62 -11.13 -15.00 -1.14
C GLU A 62 -10.22 -15.37 0.04
N GLN A 63 -10.61 -16.38 0.82
CA GLN A 63 -9.84 -16.78 2.00
C GLN A 63 -8.45 -17.30 1.62
N ALA A 64 -8.35 -18.08 0.54
CA ALA A 64 -7.06 -18.56 0.04
C ALA A 64 -6.14 -17.41 -0.40
N PHE A 65 -6.69 -16.39 -1.03
CA PHE A 65 -5.94 -15.19 -1.37
C PHE A 65 -5.45 -14.46 -0.11
N LYS A 66 -6.32 -14.23 0.86
CA LYS A 66 -5.96 -13.57 2.13
C LYS A 66 -4.86 -14.30 2.89
N ASP A 67 -4.94 -15.63 2.95
CA ASP A 67 -3.93 -16.46 3.61
C ASP A 67 -2.59 -16.40 2.88
N THR A 68 -2.61 -16.41 1.56
CA THR A 68 -1.39 -16.27 0.74
C THR A 68 -0.79 -14.89 0.88
N GLU A 69 -1.59 -13.84 0.81
CA GLU A 69 -1.15 -12.44 1.00
C GLU A 69 -0.50 -12.25 2.37
N ARG A 70 -1.11 -12.77 3.43
CA ARG A 70 -0.57 -12.69 4.79
C ARG A 70 0.80 -13.36 4.91
N ARG A 71 0.95 -14.55 4.36
CA ARG A 71 2.23 -15.28 4.37
C ARG A 71 3.31 -14.53 3.58
N VAL A 72 2.97 -14.01 2.43
CA VAL A 72 3.88 -13.23 1.59
C VAL A 72 4.32 -11.96 2.30
N ILE A 73 3.39 -11.17 2.85
CA ILE A 73 3.70 -9.96 3.59
C ILE A 73 4.56 -10.26 4.82
N SER A 74 4.23 -11.30 5.57
CA SER A 74 5.03 -11.72 6.72
C SER A 74 6.48 -12.05 6.33
N ARG A 75 6.66 -12.76 5.22
CA ARG A 75 7.99 -13.05 4.67
C ARG A 75 8.74 -11.78 4.27
N LEU A 76 8.09 -10.90 3.51
CA LEU A 76 8.69 -9.64 3.06
C LEU A 76 9.12 -8.75 4.23
N LEU A 77 8.32 -8.68 5.28
CA LEU A 77 8.63 -7.87 6.47
C LEU A 77 9.74 -8.47 7.35
N SER A 78 10.13 -9.73 7.12
CA SER A 78 11.29 -10.36 7.75
C SER A 78 12.61 -10.15 6.98
N GLU A 79 12.52 -9.62 5.76
CA GLU A 79 13.68 -9.32 4.92
C GLU A 79 14.34 -7.98 5.31
N ARG A 80 15.44 -7.64 4.63
CA ARG A 80 16.09 -6.33 4.76
C ARG A 80 15.06 -5.22 4.52
N PRO A 81 15.07 -4.12 5.32
CA PRO A 81 14.15 -3.01 5.16
C PRO A 81 14.07 -2.48 3.73
N HIS A 82 12.84 -2.25 3.27
CA HIS A 82 12.51 -1.83 1.91
C HIS A 82 11.22 -1.00 1.91
N ILE A 83 10.76 -0.57 0.75
CA ILE A 83 9.45 0.05 0.58
C ILE A 83 8.49 -1.02 0.06
N LEU A 84 7.40 -1.24 0.79
CA LEU A 84 6.36 -2.22 0.45
C LEU A 84 5.05 -1.51 0.10
N SER A 85 4.57 -1.71 -1.13
CA SER A 85 3.20 -1.34 -1.53
C SER A 85 2.30 -2.54 -1.34
N THR A 86 1.17 -2.37 -0.66
CA THR A 86 0.23 -3.45 -0.36
C THR A 86 -1.01 -3.40 -1.23
N GLY A 87 -1.68 -4.55 -1.36
CA GLY A 87 -3.04 -4.61 -1.90
C GLY A 87 -4.03 -3.87 -0.99
N VAL A 88 -5.20 -3.53 -1.55
CA VAL A 88 -6.23 -2.72 -0.86
C VAL A 88 -6.67 -3.32 0.46
N GLU A 89 -6.85 -4.64 0.50
CA GLU A 89 -7.41 -5.35 1.65
C GLU A 89 -6.37 -5.86 2.66
N ALA A 90 -5.08 -5.73 2.34
CA ALA A 90 -4.02 -6.23 3.24
C ALA A 90 -4.11 -5.62 4.64
N PHE A 91 -4.29 -4.32 4.74
CA PHE A 91 -4.42 -3.61 6.02
C PHE A 91 -5.82 -3.73 6.63
N ILE A 92 -6.82 -4.15 5.84
CA ILE A 92 -8.20 -4.38 6.30
C ILE A 92 -8.28 -5.69 7.08
N ASP A 93 -7.56 -6.72 6.65
CA ASP A 93 -7.47 -7.98 7.39
C ASP A 93 -6.79 -7.77 8.74
N PRO A 94 -7.46 -8.08 9.88
CA PRO A 94 -6.91 -7.77 11.21
C PRO A 94 -5.57 -8.44 11.51
N GLU A 95 -5.36 -9.66 11.05
CA GLU A 95 -4.12 -10.41 11.30
C GLU A 95 -2.97 -9.83 10.48
N THR A 96 -3.20 -9.52 9.21
CA THR A 96 -2.20 -8.89 8.33
C THR A 96 -1.88 -7.48 8.81
N ARG A 97 -2.89 -6.71 9.23
CA ARG A 97 -2.70 -5.37 9.83
C ARG A 97 -1.80 -5.43 11.06
N LYS A 98 -1.99 -6.39 11.93
CA LYS A 98 -1.16 -6.59 13.11
C LYS A 98 0.31 -6.83 12.72
N ILE A 99 0.55 -7.72 11.76
CA ILE A 99 1.91 -8.01 11.26
C ILE A 99 2.56 -6.75 10.70
N ILE A 100 1.83 -5.98 9.90
CA ILE A 100 2.33 -4.71 9.31
C ILE A 100 2.69 -3.71 10.40
N LYS A 101 1.81 -3.50 11.38
CA LYS A 101 2.02 -2.53 12.47
C LYS A 101 3.19 -2.88 13.37
N GLU A 102 3.42 -4.14 13.62
CA GLU A 102 4.52 -4.61 14.48
C GLU A 102 5.89 -4.57 13.79
N ASN A 103 5.94 -4.74 12.47
CA ASN A 103 7.18 -4.97 11.74
C ASN A 103 7.56 -3.88 10.74
N SER A 104 6.77 -2.83 10.60
CA SER A 104 7.04 -1.73 9.67
C SER A 104 6.51 -0.40 10.17
N TYR A 105 6.89 0.68 9.48
CA TYR A 105 6.18 1.95 9.58
C TYR A 105 5.05 1.93 8.56
N SER A 106 3.81 1.92 9.02
CA SER A 106 2.64 1.97 8.13
C SER A 106 2.30 3.40 7.75
N VAL A 107 2.13 3.64 6.47
CA VAL A 107 1.81 4.95 5.90
C VAL A 107 0.54 4.83 5.07
N TRP A 108 -0.51 5.49 5.51
CA TRP A 108 -1.75 5.57 4.75
C TRP A 108 -1.71 6.75 3.78
N LEU A 109 -1.82 6.46 2.50
CA LEU A 109 -2.03 7.47 1.46
C LEU A 109 -3.52 7.72 1.33
N ASN A 110 -3.97 8.86 1.84
CA ASN A 110 -5.38 9.24 1.89
C ASN A 110 -5.73 10.19 0.74
N ALA A 111 -6.74 9.84 -0.03
CA ALA A 111 -7.31 10.70 -1.06
C ALA A 111 -8.82 10.60 -1.07
N SER A 112 -9.49 11.68 -1.52
CA SER A 112 -10.94 11.72 -1.65
C SER A 112 -11.46 10.86 -2.80
N LEU A 113 -12.75 10.56 -2.80
CA LEU A 113 -13.44 9.89 -3.89
C LEU A 113 -13.21 10.63 -5.23
N ASP A 114 -13.29 11.95 -5.21
CA ASP A 114 -13.12 12.80 -6.40
C ASP A 114 -11.71 12.65 -7.03
N THR A 115 -10.71 12.38 -6.22
CA THR A 115 -9.35 12.11 -6.70
C THR A 115 -9.19 10.68 -7.22
N ILE A 116 -9.76 9.70 -6.53
CA ILE A 116 -9.58 8.27 -6.84
C ILE A 116 -10.46 7.83 -8.00
N TYR A 117 -11.73 8.24 -8.03
CA TYR A 117 -12.71 7.75 -9.00
C TYR A 117 -12.25 7.91 -10.46
N PRO A 118 -11.78 9.08 -10.93
CA PRO A 118 -11.33 9.23 -12.32
C PRO A 118 -10.18 8.29 -12.69
N ARG A 119 -9.33 7.94 -11.72
CA ARG A 119 -8.17 7.06 -11.94
C ARG A 119 -8.56 5.59 -12.09
N VAL A 120 -9.64 5.16 -11.46
CA VAL A 120 -10.11 3.76 -11.50
C VAL A 120 -11.23 3.53 -12.49
N ALA A 121 -11.99 4.56 -12.86
CA ALA A 121 -13.13 4.46 -13.78
C ALA A 121 -12.74 3.91 -15.17
N HIS A 122 -11.52 4.19 -15.63
CA HIS A 122 -10.99 3.78 -16.93
C HIS A 122 -10.13 2.51 -16.88
N ARG A 123 -9.92 1.93 -15.70
CA ARG A 123 -9.16 0.69 -15.55
C ARG A 123 -10.12 -0.48 -15.46
N SER A 124 -10.07 -1.37 -16.45
CA SER A 124 -10.65 -2.71 -16.38
C SER A 124 -9.79 -3.61 -15.47
N HIS A 125 -10.39 -4.62 -14.86
CA HIS A 125 -9.75 -5.67 -14.06
C HIS A 125 -9.58 -5.40 -12.55
N ARG A 126 -10.59 -4.79 -11.92
CA ARG A 126 -10.72 -4.79 -10.46
C ARG A 126 -12.03 -5.50 -10.07
N PRO A 127 -11.96 -6.80 -9.67
CA PRO A 127 -13.17 -7.60 -9.39
C PRO A 127 -14.13 -6.94 -8.40
N GLN A 128 -13.62 -6.17 -7.46
CA GLN A 128 -14.44 -5.46 -6.47
C GLN A 128 -15.33 -4.37 -7.07
N LEU A 129 -14.96 -3.83 -8.24
CA LEU A 129 -15.67 -2.72 -8.89
C LEU A 129 -16.55 -3.16 -10.07
N GLU A 130 -16.49 -4.42 -10.47
CA GLU A 130 -17.19 -4.88 -11.68
C GLU A 130 -18.66 -5.27 -11.46
N LYS A 131 -19.12 -5.34 -10.21
CA LYS A 131 -20.46 -5.82 -9.85
C LYS A 131 -21.53 -4.74 -9.70
N GLY A 132 -21.36 -3.55 -10.30
CA GLY A 132 -22.35 -2.49 -10.20
C GLY A 132 -21.82 -1.12 -10.55
N ASN A 133 -22.43 -0.06 -10.00
CA ASN A 133 -21.96 1.31 -10.17
C ASN A 133 -20.62 1.51 -9.45
N LYS A 134 -19.56 1.73 -10.22
CA LYS A 134 -18.19 1.86 -9.70
C LYS A 134 -18.04 2.97 -8.66
N GLN A 135 -18.73 4.10 -8.86
CA GLN A 135 -18.68 5.22 -7.94
C GLN A 135 -19.31 4.87 -6.58
N GLU A 136 -20.48 4.25 -6.60
CA GLU A 136 -21.18 3.84 -5.38
C GLU A 136 -20.40 2.76 -4.61
N ILE A 137 -19.85 1.78 -5.31
CA ILE A 137 -19.02 0.73 -4.71
C ILE A 137 -17.76 1.36 -4.07
N LEU A 138 -17.10 2.26 -4.77
CA LEU A 138 -15.90 2.93 -4.28
C LEU A 138 -16.21 3.78 -3.05
N GLU A 139 -17.34 4.50 -3.05
CA GLU A 139 -17.80 5.27 -1.89
C GLU A 139 -18.08 4.38 -0.67
N GLN A 140 -18.71 3.24 -0.87
CA GLN A 140 -18.93 2.27 0.21
C GLN A 140 -17.62 1.73 0.77
N LEU A 141 -16.66 1.39 -0.10
CA LEU A 141 -15.33 0.94 0.33
C LEU A 141 -14.58 2.01 1.11
N ILE A 142 -14.66 3.26 0.67
CA ILE A 142 -14.07 4.40 1.39
C ILE A 142 -14.66 4.52 2.79
N ASN A 143 -15.99 4.49 2.90
CA ASN A 143 -16.68 4.60 4.19
C ASN A 143 -16.31 3.45 5.14
N GLU A 144 -16.12 2.25 4.62
CA GLU A 144 -15.76 1.07 5.40
C GLU A 144 -14.27 1.01 5.75
N TYR A 145 -13.38 1.33 4.80
CA TYR A 145 -11.95 1.09 4.93
C TYR A 145 -11.16 2.26 5.53
N TYR A 146 -11.58 3.49 5.32
CA TYR A 146 -10.83 4.66 5.80
C TYR A 146 -10.69 4.71 7.33
N PRO A 147 -11.71 4.36 8.13
CA PRO A 147 -11.53 4.25 9.58
C PRO A 147 -10.47 3.21 9.99
N ILE A 148 -10.30 2.16 9.19
CA ILE A 148 -9.30 1.11 9.43
C ILE A 148 -7.91 1.60 9.00
N TYR A 149 -7.80 2.21 7.81
CA TYR A 149 -6.53 2.80 7.36
C TYR A 149 -6.02 3.87 8.32
N ALA A 150 -6.90 4.58 9.01
CA ALA A 150 -6.54 5.59 10.01
C ALA A 150 -5.76 5.03 11.21
N GLU A 151 -5.71 3.71 11.39
CA GLU A 151 -4.86 3.05 12.38
C GLU A 151 -3.38 2.99 11.97
N ALA A 152 -3.02 3.41 10.74
CA ALA A 152 -1.64 3.48 10.30
C ALA A 152 -0.84 4.49 11.15
N ASP A 153 0.48 4.27 11.23
CA ASP A 153 1.37 5.16 11.98
C ASP A 153 1.38 6.59 11.45
N ILE A 154 1.30 6.75 10.14
CA ILE A 154 1.35 8.03 9.43
C ILE A 154 0.18 8.09 8.46
N GLN A 155 -0.46 9.24 8.38
CA GLN A 155 -1.46 9.57 7.36
C GLN A 155 -0.96 10.73 6.51
N ILE A 156 -0.98 10.56 5.19
CA ILE A 156 -0.58 11.59 4.22
C ILE A 156 -1.78 11.92 3.33
N GLU A 157 -2.21 13.17 3.34
CA GLU A 157 -3.19 13.69 2.39
C GLU A 157 -2.58 13.80 1.00
N CYS A 158 -3.21 13.16 0.01
CA CYS A 158 -2.70 13.05 -1.35
C CYS A 158 -3.54 13.79 -2.39
N ASP A 159 -4.60 14.49 -1.97
CA ASP A 159 -5.43 15.25 -2.88
C ASP A 159 -4.65 16.43 -3.49
N HIS A 160 -4.80 16.60 -4.81
CA HIS A 160 -4.26 17.73 -5.56
C HIS A 160 -2.75 17.95 -5.43
N GLN A 161 -1.98 16.90 -5.20
CA GLN A 161 -0.54 16.99 -5.10
C GLN A 161 0.19 15.95 -5.95
N SER A 162 1.45 16.23 -6.28
CA SER A 162 2.31 15.30 -7.02
C SER A 162 2.80 14.16 -6.12
N ALA A 163 3.23 13.06 -6.75
CA ALA A 163 3.88 11.96 -6.05
C ALA A 163 5.18 12.41 -5.36
N ASP A 164 5.92 13.35 -5.94
CA ASP A 164 7.14 13.91 -5.33
C ASP A 164 6.84 14.64 -4.01
N LEU A 165 5.80 15.46 -3.98
CA LEU A 165 5.37 16.13 -2.76
C LEU A 165 4.90 15.13 -1.70
N THR A 166 4.21 14.08 -2.10
CA THR A 166 3.80 13.00 -1.19
C THR A 166 5.02 12.31 -0.57
N VAL A 167 6.04 12.02 -1.37
CA VAL A 167 7.31 11.43 -0.90
C VAL A 167 7.99 12.35 0.12
N ASP A 168 8.10 13.65 -0.17
CA ASP A 168 8.70 14.62 0.76
C ASP A 168 7.96 14.64 2.10
N LYS A 169 6.64 14.67 2.08
CA LYS A 169 5.82 14.62 3.30
C LYS A 169 6.02 13.33 4.10
N ILE A 170 6.15 12.18 3.43
CA ILE A 170 6.43 10.91 4.11
C ILE A 170 7.77 10.99 4.84
N ILE A 171 8.80 11.47 4.17
CA ILE A 171 10.14 11.58 4.76
C ILE A 171 10.13 12.55 5.94
N ASP A 172 9.50 13.71 5.80
CA ASP A 172 9.38 14.70 6.89
C ASP A 172 8.71 14.11 8.13
N GLU A 173 7.61 13.36 7.96
CA GLU A 173 6.93 12.68 9.05
C GLU A 173 7.80 11.60 9.71
N LEU A 174 8.52 10.81 8.91
CA LEU A 174 9.42 9.77 9.42
C LEU A 174 10.58 10.38 10.22
N GLU A 175 11.20 11.44 9.70
CA GLU A 175 12.29 12.17 10.38
C GLU A 175 11.80 12.80 11.69
N THR A 176 10.63 13.41 11.67
CA THR A 176 10.07 14.08 12.84
C THR A 176 9.69 13.09 13.96
N ARG A 177 9.14 11.95 13.62
CA ARG A 177 8.52 11.03 14.57
C ARG A 177 9.38 9.82 14.94
N PHE A 178 10.19 9.30 14.02
CA PHE A 178 10.83 7.99 14.19
C PHE A 178 12.34 7.96 13.99
N TRP A 179 12.91 8.88 13.24
CA TRP A 179 14.34 8.87 12.88
C TRP A 179 15.16 9.92 13.66
N LYS A 180 14.95 10.00 14.93
CA LYS A 180 15.70 10.91 15.81
C LYS A 180 17.07 10.35 16.20
#